data_25ac75d226795fc6a8f065e391397e46
#
_entry.id   25ac75d226795fc6a8f065e391397e46
#
_cell.length_a   1.000
_cell.length_b   1.000
_cell.length_c   1.000
_cell.angle_alpha   90.00
_cell.angle_beta   90.00
_cell.angle_gamma   90.00
#
_symmetry.space_group_name_H-M   'P 1'
#
loop_
_entity.id
_entity.type
_entity.pdbx_description
1 polymer ?
#
loop_
_entity_poly.entity_id
_entity_poly.type
_entity_poly.pdbx_seq_one_letter_code
_entity_poly.pdbx_strand_id
1 'polypeptide(L)'
;MDLHYSVFVHIDLFEVVPKRGLQRQRVMEFVRSLSNNPFTLGDFTDKDNVLHTRQIKVVGDFAITYWVDDPVKTVMIVDIRSADK
;
A
#
# COMPACT_ATOMS: atom_id res chain seq x y z
N MET A 1 -11.56 0.43 -21.90
CA MET A 1 -10.24 -0.14 -21.63
C MET A 1 -9.97 -0.18 -20.14
N ASP A 2 -9.63 -1.34 -19.68
CA ASP A 2 -9.36 -1.50 -18.27
C ASP A 2 -7.96 -1.12 -17.93
N LEU A 3 -7.82 -0.27 -16.93
CA LEU A 3 -6.52 0.08 -16.40
C LEU A 3 -6.32 -0.62 -15.07
N HIS A 4 -6.38 -1.95 -15.15
CA HIS A 4 -6.16 -2.75 -13.96
C HIS A 4 -4.68 -2.97 -13.73
N TYR A 5 -4.23 -2.64 -12.53
CA TYR A 5 -2.87 -2.93 -12.11
C TYR A 5 -2.93 -4.09 -11.14
N SER A 6 -1.89 -4.90 -11.13
CA SER A 6 -1.73 -5.90 -10.09
C SER A 6 -1.26 -5.21 -8.82
N VAL A 7 -1.55 -5.81 -7.68
CA VAL A 7 -1.03 -5.34 -6.41
C VAL A 7 -0.20 -6.48 -5.83
N PHE A 8 1.07 -6.20 -5.60
CA PHE A 8 1.97 -7.18 -5.00
C PHE A 8 2.22 -6.80 -3.56
N VAL A 9 1.98 -7.73 -2.64
CA VAL A 9 2.26 -7.51 -1.23
C VAL A 9 2.74 -8.83 -0.64
N HIS A 10 3.87 -8.76 0.09
CA HIS A 10 4.36 -9.95 0.76
C HIS A 10 3.45 -10.24 1.96
N ILE A 11 3.05 -11.51 2.10
CA ILE A 11 2.08 -11.86 3.13
C ILE A 11 2.56 -11.54 4.53
N ASP A 12 3.87 -11.58 4.76
CA ASP A 12 4.43 -11.27 6.07
C ASP A 12 4.15 -9.84 6.51
N LEU A 13 3.91 -8.94 5.56
CA LEU A 13 3.62 -7.55 5.90
C LEU A 13 2.31 -7.42 6.67
N PHE A 14 1.40 -8.38 6.52
CA PHE A 14 0.12 -8.32 7.21
C PHE A 14 0.19 -8.77 8.66
N GLU A 15 1.35 -9.23 9.12
CA GLU A 15 1.45 -9.75 10.49
C GLU A 15 1.18 -8.70 11.55
N VAL A 16 1.49 -7.42 11.24
CA VAL A 16 1.23 -6.34 12.19
C VAL A 16 -0.24 -5.96 12.25
N VAL A 17 -1.04 -6.40 11.27
CA VAL A 17 -2.44 -6.03 11.17
C VAL A 17 -3.26 -7.08 11.89
N PRO A 18 -4.26 -6.68 12.73
CA PRO A 18 -5.11 -7.67 13.37
C PRO A 18 -5.71 -8.64 12.36
N LYS A 19 -5.95 -9.87 12.77
CA LYS A 19 -6.41 -10.90 11.85
C LYS A 19 -7.88 -10.77 11.50
N ARG A 20 -8.61 -9.94 12.23
CA ARG A 20 -10.02 -9.67 11.95
C ARG A 20 -10.40 -8.32 12.53
N GLY A 21 -11.58 -7.86 12.20
CA GLY A 21 -12.11 -6.62 12.73
C GLY A 21 -12.01 -5.48 11.75
N LEU A 22 -12.41 -4.29 12.20
CA LEU A 22 -12.55 -3.13 11.34
C LEU A 22 -11.21 -2.64 10.78
N GLN A 23 -10.16 -2.70 11.59
CA GLN A 23 -8.85 -2.24 11.14
C GLN A 23 -8.37 -3.10 9.96
N ARG A 24 -8.51 -4.42 10.07
CA ARG A 24 -8.11 -5.29 8.98
C ARG A 24 -8.94 -5.03 7.73
N GLN A 25 -10.24 -4.82 7.93
CA GLN A 25 -11.13 -4.56 6.83
C GLN A 25 -10.70 -3.30 6.07
N ARG A 26 -10.38 -2.24 6.80
CA ARG A 26 -9.97 -0.98 6.19
C ARG A 26 -8.65 -1.12 5.43
N VAL A 27 -7.69 -1.82 6.02
CA VAL A 27 -6.40 -2.04 5.36
C VAL A 27 -6.60 -2.84 4.08
N MET A 28 -7.38 -3.91 4.14
CA MET A 28 -7.61 -4.74 2.96
C MET A 28 -8.36 -3.99 1.87
N GLU A 29 -9.34 -3.17 2.25
CA GLU A 29 -10.07 -2.36 1.28
C GLU A 29 -9.15 -1.39 0.56
N PHE A 30 -8.27 -0.75 1.32
CA PHE A 30 -7.33 0.19 0.70
C PHE A 30 -6.40 -0.56 -0.26
N VAL A 31 -5.85 -1.69 0.16
CA VAL A 31 -4.94 -2.46 -0.68
C VAL A 31 -5.64 -2.88 -1.97
N ARG A 32 -6.87 -3.36 -1.88
CA ARG A 32 -7.62 -3.77 -3.08
C ARG A 32 -7.91 -2.59 -4.00
N SER A 33 -8.15 -1.42 -3.42
CA SER A 33 -8.49 -0.25 -4.24
C SER A 33 -7.36 0.17 -5.15
N LEU A 34 -6.12 -0.21 -4.81
CA LEU A 34 -4.97 0.20 -5.59
C LEU A 34 -4.93 -0.46 -6.96
N SER A 35 -5.62 -1.58 -7.15
CA SER A 35 -5.66 -2.19 -8.48
C SER A 35 -6.44 -1.33 -9.47
N ASN A 36 -7.44 -0.59 -9.00
CA ASN A 36 -8.21 0.31 -9.86
C ASN A 36 -7.70 1.74 -9.81
N ASN A 37 -7.00 2.10 -8.74
CA ASN A 37 -6.49 3.46 -8.55
C ASN A 37 -5.02 3.39 -8.13
N PRO A 38 -4.16 2.93 -9.03
CA PRO A 38 -2.75 2.67 -8.67
C PRO A 38 -1.97 3.93 -8.31
N PHE A 39 -2.40 5.08 -8.81
CA PHE A 39 -1.69 6.33 -8.55
C PHE A 39 -2.31 7.12 -7.40
N THR A 40 -3.03 6.44 -6.52
CA THR A 40 -3.57 7.07 -5.31
C THR A 40 -2.44 7.72 -4.52
N LEU A 41 -2.64 8.98 -4.17
CA LEU A 41 -1.64 9.70 -3.38
C LEU A 41 -1.78 9.32 -1.92
N GLY A 42 -0.62 9.16 -1.26
CA GLY A 42 -0.61 8.94 0.16
C GLY A 42 -0.67 10.25 0.93
N ASP A 43 -0.61 10.13 2.25
CA ASP A 43 -0.56 11.30 3.11
C ASP A 43 0.85 11.89 3.15
N PHE A 44 1.84 11.05 2.89
CA PHE A 44 3.25 11.44 2.87
C PHE A 44 3.94 10.78 1.70
N THR A 45 5.11 11.29 1.34
CA THR A 45 5.97 10.66 0.33
C THR A 45 7.38 10.56 0.87
N ASP A 46 8.14 9.59 0.36
CA ASP A 46 9.57 9.54 0.58
C ASP A 46 10.21 8.91 -0.65
N LYS A 47 11.51 8.70 -0.59
CA LYS A 47 12.23 8.05 -1.69
C LYS A 47 13.09 6.92 -1.14
N ASP A 48 13.16 5.84 -1.91
CA ASP A 48 14.03 4.73 -1.52
C ASP A 48 15.45 4.96 -2.03
N ASN A 49 16.31 3.97 -1.88
CA ASN A 49 17.72 4.09 -2.24
C ASN A 49 17.96 4.29 -3.73
N VAL A 50 17.00 3.92 -4.58
CA VAL A 50 17.13 4.10 -6.02
C VAL A 50 16.22 5.21 -6.51
N LEU A 51 15.78 6.07 -5.59
CA LEU A 51 15.02 7.28 -5.89
C LEU A 51 13.61 7.04 -6.41
N HIS A 52 13.04 5.86 -6.14
CA HIS A 52 11.62 5.67 -6.39
C HIS A 52 10.83 6.51 -5.41
N THR A 53 9.89 7.29 -5.92
CA THR A 53 8.99 8.02 -5.05
C THR A 53 7.95 7.04 -4.49
N ARG A 54 7.92 6.92 -3.18
CA ARG A 54 6.98 6.04 -2.52
C ARG A 54 5.91 6.85 -1.83
N GLN A 55 4.69 6.32 -1.82
CA GLN A 55 3.56 6.94 -1.13
C GLN A 55 3.38 6.25 0.20
N ILE A 56 3.03 7.01 1.22
CA ILE A 56 2.73 6.45 2.53
C ILE A 56 1.32 6.89 2.90
N LYS A 57 0.42 5.92 3.01
CA LYS A 57 -0.98 6.20 3.35
C LYS A 57 -1.30 5.68 4.73
N VAL A 58 -1.85 6.56 5.56
CA VAL A 58 -2.29 6.13 6.90
C VAL A 58 -3.73 5.65 6.78
N VAL A 59 -3.95 4.40 7.14
CA VAL A 59 -5.26 3.77 7.11
C VAL A 59 -5.52 3.23 8.52
N GLY A 60 -6.44 3.89 9.26
CA GLY A 60 -6.63 3.54 10.66
C GLY A 60 -5.34 3.76 11.42
N ASP A 61 -4.88 2.73 12.10
CA ASP A 61 -3.66 2.80 12.91
C ASP A 61 -2.40 2.35 12.18
N PHE A 62 -2.48 2.20 10.86
CA PHE A 62 -1.37 1.61 10.10
C PHE A 62 -0.92 2.54 8.98
N ALA A 63 0.39 2.57 8.76
CA ALA A 63 1.00 3.29 7.65
C ALA A 63 1.42 2.27 6.60
N ILE A 64 0.92 2.46 5.39
CA ILE A 64 1.16 1.55 4.26
C ILE A 64 2.02 2.29 3.25
N THR A 65 3.18 1.73 2.94
CA THR A 65 4.12 2.32 1.98
C THR A 65 4.04 1.54 0.68
N TYR A 66 3.87 2.26 -0.42
CA TYR A 66 3.72 1.62 -1.73
C TYR A 66 4.27 2.53 -2.83
N TRP A 67 4.60 1.93 -3.97
CA TRP A 67 5.00 2.67 -5.16
C TRP A 67 4.51 1.91 -6.38
N VAL A 68 4.47 2.60 -7.53
CA VAL A 68 3.93 2.01 -8.75
C VAL A 68 5.08 1.67 -9.68
N ASP A 69 5.15 0.40 -10.06
CA ASP A 69 6.10 -0.06 -11.07
C ASP A 69 5.32 -0.08 -12.39
N ASP A 70 5.33 1.06 -13.07
CA ASP A 70 4.47 1.25 -14.21
C ASP A 70 4.77 0.36 -15.41
N PRO A 71 6.05 0.11 -15.74
CA PRO A 71 6.35 -0.78 -16.85
C PRO A 71 5.70 -2.16 -16.72
N VAL A 72 5.55 -2.67 -15.51
CA VAL A 72 4.93 -3.97 -15.30
C VAL A 72 3.52 -3.86 -14.75
N LYS A 73 2.97 -2.66 -14.69
CA LYS A 73 1.58 -2.41 -14.26
C LYS A 73 1.30 -3.05 -12.90
N THR A 74 2.17 -2.80 -11.94
CA THR A 74 2.06 -3.40 -10.63
C THR A 74 2.28 -2.34 -9.55
N VAL A 75 1.42 -2.35 -8.54
CA VAL A 75 1.62 -1.56 -7.34
C VAL A 75 2.37 -2.43 -6.35
N MET A 76 3.50 -1.94 -5.87
CA MET A 76 4.35 -2.68 -4.95
C MET A 76 4.10 -2.14 -3.55
N ILE A 77 3.55 -2.97 -2.66
CA ILE A 77 3.41 -2.61 -1.26
C ILE A 77 4.65 -3.12 -0.55
N VAL A 78 5.43 -2.20 -0.02
CA VAL A 78 6.75 -2.54 0.50
C VAL A 78 6.82 -2.50 2.02
N ASP A 79 5.84 -1.92 2.69
CA ASP A 79 5.86 -1.89 4.15
C ASP A 79 4.46 -1.62 4.70
N ILE A 80 4.15 -2.23 5.83
CA ILE A 80 2.96 -1.94 6.62
C ILE A 80 3.42 -1.92 8.07
N ARG A 81 3.23 -0.80 8.74
CA ARG A 81 3.65 -0.68 10.14
C ARG A 81 2.65 0.16 10.90
N SER A 82 2.74 0.08 12.22
CA SER A 82 1.90 0.91 13.08
C SER A 82 2.26 2.37 12.86
N ALA A 83 1.25 3.19 12.61
CA ALA A 83 1.45 4.62 12.42
C ALA A 83 1.74 5.33 13.73
N ASP A 84 1.51 4.64 14.83
CA ASP A 84 1.61 5.20 16.15
C ASP A 84 2.98 5.14 16.71
N LYS A 85 3.81 4.99 15.97
CA LYS A 85 5.11 4.92 16.27
C LYS A 85 5.53 4.02 17.25
#